data_ff0ec8e984a17919156922426a11e988
#
_entry.id   ff0ec8e984a17919156922426a11e988
#
_cell.length_a   1.000
_cell.length_b   1.000
_cell.length_c   1.000
_cell.angle_alpha   90.00
_cell.angle_beta   90.00
_cell.angle_gamma   90.00
#
_symmetry.space_group_name_H-M   'P 1'
#
loop_
_entity.id
_entity.type
_entity.pdbx_description
1 polymer ?
#
loop_
_entity_poly.entity_id
_entity_poly.type
_entity_poly.pdbx_seq_one_letter_code
_entity_poly.pdbx_strand_id
1 'polypeptide(L)'
;MSTHDDSVVDPLRWRVGLIGYGEVGRILAEDLRQHMMQVSAYDLKLDGDHPGAMHEHARTHGVKLAASHEGLSAVSDLVISAVTASQAVPVAYACAGKVKSGAFFLDFNSASPRAKIKAAGMIEAAGGRYVEGAVMTSILPYRIRVPLLLGGPHAAALEPALKAMGFDARVASEKLGVASATKMCRSVMIKGLEAMVIESFTAARAYGVEDQLLASLTETFPGINWEQQGSYFFQRVIQHGRRRAEEVREVAETVRDAGLTPWSASGTAERQDWIADLADGGLFGDKAAKRSDWRAAADRILSVTKPK
;
A
#
# COMPACT_ATOMS: atom_id res chain seq x y z
N MET A 1 5.69 -49.62 -0.80
CA MET A 1 5.88 -48.54 -1.77
C MET A 1 4.58 -47.77 -1.83
N SER A 2 4.44 -46.71 -1.02
CA SER A 2 3.26 -45.83 -1.05
C SER A 2 3.65 -44.63 -1.90
N THR A 3 3.12 -44.56 -3.11
CA THR A 3 3.22 -43.36 -3.97
C THR A 3 2.35 -42.30 -3.36
N HIS A 4 2.96 -41.33 -2.65
CA HIS A 4 2.30 -40.07 -2.38
C HIS A 4 2.04 -39.42 -3.73
N ASP A 5 0.78 -39.44 -4.13
CA ASP A 5 0.26 -38.63 -5.21
C ASP A 5 0.16 -37.17 -4.67
N ASP A 6 1.28 -36.45 -4.74
CA ASP A 6 1.29 -35.02 -4.59
C ASP A 6 0.68 -34.41 -5.86
N SER A 7 -0.62 -34.59 -6.03
CA SER A 7 -1.41 -33.82 -7.00
C SER A 7 -1.31 -32.37 -6.54
N VAL A 8 -0.40 -31.60 -7.15
CA VAL A 8 -0.28 -30.15 -6.97
C VAL A 8 -1.64 -29.55 -7.30
N VAL A 9 -2.40 -29.19 -6.27
CA VAL A 9 -3.72 -28.59 -6.44
C VAL A 9 -3.53 -27.32 -7.26
N ASP A 10 -4.15 -27.29 -8.45
CA ASP A 10 -4.11 -26.16 -9.37
C ASP A 10 -4.42 -24.84 -8.61
N PRO A 11 -3.46 -23.89 -8.56
CA PRO A 11 -3.65 -22.63 -7.82
C PRO A 11 -4.88 -21.84 -8.27
N LEU A 12 -5.33 -22.00 -9.51
CA LEU A 12 -6.54 -21.31 -10.01
C LEU A 12 -7.84 -21.88 -9.40
N ARG A 13 -7.77 -23.01 -8.71
CA ARG A 13 -8.90 -23.58 -7.96
C ARG A 13 -8.89 -23.19 -6.49
N TRP A 14 -7.89 -22.44 -6.02
CA TRP A 14 -7.84 -21.98 -4.64
C TRP A 14 -8.98 -21.02 -4.33
N ARG A 15 -9.45 -21.08 -3.10
CA ARG A 15 -10.37 -20.08 -2.53
C ARG A 15 -9.54 -18.92 -2.00
N VAL A 16 -9.68 -17.77 -2.61
CA VAL A 16 -8.96 -16.55 -2.23
C VAL A 16 -9.85 -15.71 -1.33
N GLY A 17 -9.33 -15.34 -0.15
CA GLY A 17 -9.95 -14.42 0.78
C GLY A 17 -9.23 -13.07 0.75
N LEU A 18 -9.96 -11.99 0.49
CA LEU A 18 -9.45 -10.63 0.51
C LEU A 18 -9.88 -9.93 1.79
N ILE A 19 -8.94 -9.46 2.60
CA ILE A 19 -9.20 -8.63 3.77
C ILE A 19 -8.78 -7.21 3.44
N GLY A 20 -9.75 -6.27 3.58
CA GLY A 20 -9.66 -4.94 3.01
C GLY A 20 -10.26 -4.93 1.60
N TYR A 21 -11.52 -4.50 1.50
CA TYR A 21 -12.28 -4.43 0.23
C TYR A 21 -12.39 -2.99 -0.28
N GLY A 22 -11.33 -2.20 -0.02
CA GLY A 22 -11.14 -0.86 -0.56
C GLY A 22 -10.68 -0.88 -2.03
N GLU A 23 -9.96 0.16 -2.46
CA GLU A 23 -9.45 0.28 -3.84
C GLU A 23 -8.63 -0.94 -4.28
N VAL A 24 -7.62 -1.33 -3.49
CA VAL A 24 -6.73 -2.45 -3.80
C VAL A 24 -7.48 -3.78 -3.82
N GLY A 25 -8.29 -4.04 -2.79
CA GLY A 25 -9.06 -5.29 -2.68
C GLY A 25 -10.04 -5.48 -3.83
N ARG A 26 -10.71 -4.42 -4.27
CA ARG A 26 -11.63 -4.46 -5.42
C ARG A 26 -10.90 -4.74 -6.72
N ILE A 27 -9.77 -4.09 -6.99
CA ILE A 27 -8.94 -4.33 -8.18
C ILE A 27 -8.47 -5.80 -8.22
N LEU A 28 -7.96 -6.33 -7.10
CA LEU A 28 -7.54 -7.74 -7.03
C LEU A 28 -8.72 -8.70 -7.22
N ALA A 29 -9.88 -8.38 -6.63
CA ALA A 29 -11.08 -9.20 -6.79
C ALA A 29 -11.51 -9.28 -8.26
N GLU A 30 -11.57 -8.13 -8.96
CA GLU A 30 -11.91 -8.08 -10.39
C GLU A 30 -10.97 -8.96 -11.22
N ASP A 31 -9.65 -8.81 -11.04
CA ASP A 31 -8.66 -9.52 -11.83
C ASP A 31 -8.67 -11.04 -11.53
N LEU A 32 -8.76 -11.43 -10.26
CA LEU A 32 -8.87 -12.85 -9.87
C LEU A 32 -10.17 -13.49 -10.39
N ARG A 33 -11.27 -12.75 -10.41
CA ARG A 33 -12.54 -13.22 -10.96
C ARG A 33 -12.51 -13.41 -12.47
N GLN A 34 -11.67 -12.63 -13.20
CA GLN A 34 -11.43 -12.89 -14.64
C GLN A 34 -10.81 -14.27 -14.90
N HIS A 35 -10.03 -14.80 -13.95
CA HIS A 35 -9.51 -16.17 -13.96
C HIS A 35 -10.50 -17.21 -13.39
N MET A 36 -11.78 -16.85 -13.24
CA MET A 36 -12.84 -17.71 -12.70
C MET A 36 -12.59 -18.24 -11.28
N MET A 37 -11.68 -17.63 -10.53
CA MET A 37 -11.35 -18.04 -9.17
C MET A 37 -12.49 -17.78 -8.19
N GLN A 38 -12.55 -18.57 -7.11
CA GLN A 38 -13.47 -18.34 -6.00
C GLN A 38 -12.89 -17.22 -5.10
N VAL A 39 -13.52 -16.06 -5.11
CA VAL A 39 -13.08 -14.90 -4.33
C VAL A 39 -14.12 -14.56 -3.27
N SER A 40 -13.67 -14.47 -2.02
CA SER A 40 -14.44 -13.90 -0.91
C SER A 40 -13.76 -12.65 -0.39
N ALA A 41 -14.51 -11.69 0.17
CA ALA A 41 -13.94 -10.48 0.73
C ALA A 41 -14.58 -10.11 2.07
N TYR A 42 -13.81 -9.46 2.92
CA TYR A 42 -14.28 -8.82 4.16
C TYR A 42 -13.62 -7.46 4.37
N ASP A 43 -14.39 -6.51 4.82
CA ASP A 43 -13.92 -5.17 5.23
C ASP A 43 -14.77 -4.71 6.43
N LEU A 44 -14.16 -4.07 7.41
CA LEU A 44 -14.88 -3.51 8.56
C LEU A 44 -15.95 -2.49 8.16
N LYS A 45 -15.80 -1.85 7.01
CA LYS A 45 -16.76 -0.87 6.46
C LYS A 45 -18.03 -1.52 5.89
N LEU A 46 -18.07 -2.84 5.74
CA LEU A 46 -19.29 -3.54 5.31
C LEU A 46 -20.41 -3.42 6.34
N ASP A 47 -20.07 -3.25 7.62
CA ASP A 47 -21.01 -3.08 8.73
C ASP A 47 -21.24 -1.58 9.05
N GLY A 48 -20.67 -0.64 8.26
CA GLY A 48 -20.75 0.80 8.47
C GLY A 48 -21.97 1.46 7.80
N ASP A 49 -22.06 2.80 7.92
CA ASP A 49 -23.22 3.59 7.48
C ASP A 49 -23.45 3.61 5.96
N HIS A 50 -22.41 3.34 5.14
CA HIS A 50 -22.50 3.42 3.68
C HIS A 50 -21.82 2.25 2.94
N PRO A 51 -22.24 0.99 3.17
CA PRO A 51 -21.62 -0.18 2.55
C PRO A 51 -22.03 -0.39 1.08
N GLY A 52 -22.99 0.37 0.57
CA GLY A 52 -23.68 0.13 -0.71
C GLY A 52 -22.74 -0.06 -1.91
N ALA A 53 -21.70 0.78 -2.03
CA ALA A 53 -20.74 0.67 -3.13
C ALA A 53 -19.91 -0.63 -3.08
N MET A 54 -19.59 -1.14 -1.89
CA MET A 54 -18.87 -2.41 -1.74
C MET A 54 -19.79 -3.61 -2.05
N HIS A 55 -21.03 -3.58 -1.59
CA HIS A 55 -22.04 -4.61 -1.88
C HIS A 55 -22.35 -4.66 -3.39
N GLU A 56 -22.53 -3.51 -4.02
CA GLU A 56 -22.78 -3.42 -5.47
C GLU A 56 -21.60 -3.97 -6.27
N HIS A 57 -20.38 -3.59 -5.91
CA HIS A 57 -19.18 -4.11 -6.55
C HIS A 57 -19.06 -5.64 -6.38
N ALA A 58 -19.28 -6.15 -5.18
CA ALA A 58 -19.23 -7.59 -4.89
C ALA A 58 -20.27 -8.37 -5.72
N ARG A 59 -21.51 -7.84 -5.79
CA ARG A 59 -22.59 -8.43 -6.60
C ARG A 59 -22.23 -8.44 -8.09
N THR A 60 -21.70 -7.33 -8.62
CA THR A 60 -21.35 -7.18 -10.04
C THR A 60 -20.23 -8.15 -10.45
N HIS A 61 -19.24 -8.34 -9.59
CA HIS A 61 -18.07 -9.16 -9.89
C HIS A 61 -18.15 -10.60 -9.31
N GLY A 62 -19.29 -11.00 -8.71
CA GLY A 62 -19.48 -12.35 -8.17
C GLY A 62 -18.53 -12.67 -7.01
N VAL A 63 -18.24 -11.68 -6.16
CA VAL A 63 -17.41 -11.80 -4.95
C VAL A 63 -18.33 -12.11 -3.77
N LYS A 64 -18.01 -13.14 -2.98
CA LYS A 64 -18.78 -13.48 -1.78
C LYS A 64 -18.31 -12.61 -0.61
N LEU A 65 -19.21 -11.87 0.02
CA LEU A 65 -18.88 -11.14 1.24
C LEU A 65 -18.94 -12.07 2.46
N ALA A 66 -17.88 -12.07 3.26
CA ALA A 66 -17.79 -12.80 4.52
C ALA A 66 -18.27 -11.92 5.67
N ALA A 67 -18.67 -12.54 6.78
CA ALA A 67 -19.17 -11.84 7.96
C ALA A 67 -18.05 -11.46 8.96
N SER A 68 -16.85 -12.02 8.84
CA SER A 68 -15.73 -11.71 9.74
C SER A 68 -14.37 -12.13 9.15
N HIS A 69 -13.29 -11.65 9.76
CA HIS A 69 -11.93 -12.08 9.46
C HIS A 69 -11.76 -13.59 9.65
N GLU A 70 -12.25 -14.13 10.78
CA GLU A 70 -12.15 -15.55 11.12
C GLU A 70 -12.92 -16.41 10.12
N GLY A 71 -14.15 -15.99 9.78
CA GLY A 71 -14.99 -16.75 8.84
C GLY A 71 -14.37 -16.82 7.45
N LEU A 72 -13.72 -15.74 7.00
CA LEU A 72 -12.99 -15.70 5.74
C LEU A 72 -11.73 -16.56 5.80
N SER A 73 -10.93 -16.44 6.87
CA SER A 73 -9.66 -17.16 7.02
C SER A 73 -9.83 -18.66 7.13
N ALA A 74 -10.92 -19.12 7.77
CA ALA A 74 -11.21 -20.53 7.99
C ALA A 74 -11.45 -21.33 6.69
N VAL A 75 -11.89 -20.63 5.63
CA VAL A 75 -12.26 -21.29 4.37
C VAL A 75 -11.31 -21.01 3.21
N SER A 76 -10.37 -20.07 3.38
CA SER A 76 -9.47 -19.64 2.31
C SER A 76 -8.21 -20.50 2.24
N ASP A 77 -7.77 -20.80 1.02
CA ASP A 77 -6.49 -21.45 0.73
C ASP A 77 -5.37 -20.38 0.65
N LEU A 78 -5.72 -19.17 0.22
CA LEU A 78 -4.90 -17.98 0.24
C LEU A 78 -5.70 -16.81 0.81
N VAL A 79 -5.20 -16.19 1.87
CA VAL A 79 -5.70 -14.91 2.39
C VAL A 79 -4.76 -13.81 1.91
N ILE A 80 -5.30 -12.74 1.30
CA ILE A 80 -4.54 -11.52 0.95
C ILE A 80 -5.06 -10.38 1.81
N SER A 81 -4.20 -9.83 2.67
CA SER A 81 -4.50 -8.66 3.50
C SER A 81 -4.07 -7.39 2.79
N ALA A 82 -5.01 -6.52 2.45
CA ALA A 82 -4.82 -5.25 1.75
C ALA A 82 -5.52 -4.09 2.48
N VAL A 83 -5.13 -3.87 3.73
CA VAL A 83 -5.65 -2.82 4.62
C VAL A 83 -4.64 -1.68 4.79
N THR A 84 -4.95 -0.67 5.62
CA THR A 84 -3.99 0.38 5.97
C THR A 84 -2.87 -0.16 6.86
N ALA A 85 -1.74 0.56 6.91
CA ALA A 85 -0.54 0.12 7.63
C ALA A 85 -0.82 -0.18 9.11
N SER A 86 -1.58 0.68 9.78
CA SER A 86 -1.97 0.53 11.19
C SER A 86 -2.82 -0.71 11.47
N GLN A 87 -3.52 -1.24 10.46
CA GLN A 87 -4.39 -2.41 10.59
C GLN A 87 -3.70 -3.75 10.27
N ALA A 88 -2.44 -3.74 9.82
CA ALA A 88 -1.74 -4.97 9.41
C ALA A 88 -1.65 -6.01 10.54
N VAL A 89 -1.21 -5.60 11.73
CA VAL A 89 -1.09 -6.49 12.91
C VAL A 89 -2.45 -6.86 13.50
N PRO A 90 -3.40 -5.92 13.70
CA PRO A 90 -4.76 -6.27 14.14
C PRO A 90 -5.46 -7.30 13.24
N VAL A 91 -5.35 -7.17 11.94
CA VAL A 91 -5.91 -8.13 10.98
C VAL A 91 -5.27 -9.50 11.10
N ALA A 92 -3.93 -9.58 11.19
CA ALA A 92 -3.24 -10.85 11.38
C ALA A 92 -3.69 -11.54 12.69
N TYR A 93 -3.84 -10.77 13.77
CA TYR A 93 -4.38 -11.28 15.05
C TYR A 93 -5.79 -11.85 14.90
N ALA A 94 -6.70 -11.11 14.26
CA ALA A 94 -8.07 -11.55 14.04
C ALA A 94 -8.16 -12.81 13.17
N CYS A 95 -7.30 -12.93 12.14
CA CYS A 95 -7.26 -14.10 11.25
C CYS A 95 -6.67 -15.34 11.92
N ALA A 96 -5.67 -15.17 12.79
CA ALA A 96 -4.95 -16.27 13.43
C ALA A 96 -5.88 -17.20 14.22
N GLY A 97 -6.98 -16.67 14.79
CA GLY A 97 -7.92 -17.46 15.57
C GLY A 97 -8.56 -18.64 14.81
N LYS A 98 -8.66 -18.56 13.47
CA LYS A 98 -9.29 -19.59 12.64
C LYS A 98 -8.62 -19.73 11.25
N VAL A 99 -7.37 -19.38 11.10
CA VAL A 99 -6.68 -19.58 9.83
C VAL A 99 -6.68 -21.09 9.50
N LYS A 100 -7.03 -21.42 8.25
CA LYS A 100 -7.00 -22.79 7.78
C LYS A 100 -5.56 -23.32 7.85
N SER A 101 -5.33 -24.48 8.46
CA SER A 101 -4.00 -25.09 8.54
C SER A 101 -3.37 -25.25 7.16
N GLY A 102 -2.12 -24.78 7.03
CA GLY A 102 -1.37 -24.78 5.78
C GLY A 102 -1.82 -23.74 4.73
N ALA A 103 -2.84 -22.93 4.99
CA ALA A 103 -3.21 -21.84 4.10
C ALA A 103 -2.14 -20.76 4.05
N PHE A 104 -1.97 -20.11 2.91
CA PHE A 104 -1.10 -18.95 2.79
C PHE A 104 -1.80 -17.69 3.28
N PHE A 105 -1.03 -16.85 3.96
CA PHE A 105 -1.41 -15.48 4.32
C PHE A 105 -0.43 -14.50 3.70
N LEU A 106 -0.85 -13.83 2.62
CA LEU A 106 -0.07 -12.82 1.90
C LEU A 106 -0.40 -11.43 2.43
N ASP A 107 0.54 -10.80 3.10
CA ASP A 107 0.37 -9.47 3.67
C ASP A 107 0.85 -8.39 2.69
N PHE A 108 -0.09 -7.72 2.01
CA PHE A 108 0.11 -6.63 1.04
C PHE A 108 0.33 -5.25 1.69
N ASN A 109 0.19 -5.16 3.03
CA ASN A 109 0.14 -3.86 3.72
C ASN A 109 1.50 -3.15 3.69
N SER A 110 1.46 -1.81 3.67
CA SER A 110 2.66 -0.98 3.73
C SER A 110 3.14 -0.77 5.16
N ALA A 111 3.44 -1.86 5.87
CA ALA A 111 3.87 -1.88 7.26
C ALA A 111 5.39 -2.08 7.40
N SER A 112 5.94 -1.69 8.56
CA SER A 112 7.36 -1.84 8.89
C SER A 112 7.79 -3.32 8.96
N PRO A 113 9.09 -3.63 8.80
CA PRO A 113 9.61 -4.99 8.96
C PRO A 113 9.23 -5.61 10.30
N ARG A 114 9.28 -4.83 11.39
CA ARG A 114 8.89 -5.30 12.72
C ARG A 114 7.41 -5.67 12.80
N ALA A 115 6.53 -4.86 12.20
CA ALA A 115 5.09 -5.16 12.14
C ALA A 115 4.83 -6.45 11.34
N LYS A 116 5.53 -6.65 10.21
CA LYS A 116 5.44 -7.88 9.40
C LYS A 116 5.90 -9.11 10.17
N ILE A 117 7.03 -9.04 10.87
CA ILE A 117 7.54 -10.14 11.70
C ILE A 117 6.55 -10.48 12.83
N LYS A 118 5.96 -9.45 13.47
CA LYS A 118 4.93 -9.66 14.50
C LYS A 118 3.68 -10.35 13.94
N ALA A 119 3.20 -9.91 12.79
CA ALA A 119 2.05 -10.52 12.11
C ALA A 119 2.34 -11.98 11.70
N ALA A 120 3.55 -12.24 11.18
CA ALA A 120 4.00 -13.58 10.82
C ALA A 120 3.94 -14.54 12.00
N GLY A 121 4.49 -14.15 13.16
CA GLY A 121 4.47 -14.99 14.36
C GLY A 121 3.06 -15.41 14.79
N MET A 122 2.05 -14.56 14.62
CA MET A 122 0.66 -14.88 14.94
C MET A 122 0.06 -15.91 13.96
N ILE A 123 0.26 -15.70 12.66
CA ILE A 123 -0.28 -16.58 11.63
C ILE A 123 0.40 -17.95 11.65
N GLU A 124 1.72 -17.99 11.82
CA GLU A 124 2.50 -19.23 11.85
C GLU A 124 2.20 -20.05 13.12
N ALA A 125 2.07 -19.39 14.28
CA ALA A 125 1.65 -20.07 15.51
C ALA A 125 0.26 -20.73 15.40
N ALA A 126 -0.60 -20.20 14.52
CA ALA A 126 -1.92 -20.75 14.23
C ALA A 126 -1.92 -21.81 13.10
N GLY A 127 -0.74 -22.17 12.55
CA GLY A 127 -0.60 -23.17 11.50
C GLY A 127 -0.79 -22.64 10.07
N GLY A 128 -0.85 -21.33 9.87
CA GLY A 128 -0.83 -20.68 8.56
C GLY A 128 0.61 -20.51 8.04
N ARG A 129 0.75 -20.21 6.76
CA ARG A 129 2.04 -19.91 6.09
C ARG A 129 2.09 -18.45 5.72
N TYR A 130 2.77 -17.64 6.53
CA TYR A 130 2.85 -16.21 6.30
C TYR A 130 3.87 -15.87 5.22
N VAL A 131 3.50 -14.94 4.31
CA VAL A 131 4.39 -14.35 3.30
C VAL A 131 4.22 -12.84 3.35
N GLU A 132 5.32 -12.10 3.57
CA GLU A 132 5.27 -10.66 3.39
C GLU A 132 5.26 -10.29 1.92
N GLY A 133 4.37 -9.36 1.55
CA GLY A 133 4.30 -8.75 0.23
C GLY A 133 4.68 -7.27 0.31
N ALA A 134 5.59 -6.83 -0.54
CA ALA A 134 5.94 -5.41 -0.69
C ALA A 134 5.57 -4.94 -2.09
N VAL A 135 4.45 -4.25 -2.21
CA VAL A 135 3.99 -3.62 -3.46
C VAL A 135 4.87 -2.41 -3.75
N MET A 136 5.63 -2.44 -4.86
CA MET A 136 6.74 -1.51 -5.10
C MET A 136 6.34 -0.21 -5.79
N THR A 137 5.10 -0.11 -6.30
CA THR A 137 4.58 1.10 -6.94
C THR A 137 3.07 1.24 -6.76
N SER A 138 2.42 2.21 -7.42
CA SER A 138 0.96 2.38 -7.42
C SER A 138 0.29 1.20 -8.12
N ILE A 139 -0.81 0.69 -7.53
CA ILE A 139 -1.48 -0.50 -8.06
C ILE A 139 -2.30 -0.21 -9.33
N LEU A 140 -2.93 0.97 -9.42
CA LEU A 140 -3.87 1.30 -10.50
C LEU A 140 -3.33 1.07 -11.92
N PRO A 141 -2.10 1.53 -12.29
CA PRO A 141 -1.62 1.33 -13.66
C PRO A 141 -1.32 -0.13 -14.01
N TYR A 142 -1.01 -0.95 -13.02
CA TYR A 142 -0.53 -2.33 -13.19
C TYR A 142 -1.55 -3.37 -12.77
N ARG A 143 -2.51 -2.98 -11.90
CA ARG A 143 -3.53 -3.88 -11.32
C ARG A 143 -2.87 -5.07 -10.62
N ILE A 144 -3.34 -6.30 -10.85
CA ILE A 144 -2.74 -7.53 -10.26
C ILE A 144 -1.26 -7.72 -10.65
N ARG A 145 -0.82 -7.16 -11.78
CA ARG A 145 0.58 -7.21 -12.27
C ARG A 145 1.49 -6.15 -11.67
N VAL A 146 1.08 -5.50 -10.57
CA VAL A 146 1.96 -4.57 -9.88
C VAL A 146 3.22 -5.30 -9.39
N PRO A 147 4.43 -4.73 -9.58
CA PRO A 147 5.67 -5.33 -9.09
C PRO A 147 5.60 -5.62 -7.59
N LEU A 148 5.69 -6.90 -7.23
CA LEU A 148 5.52 -7.41 -5.88
C LEU A 148 6.76 -8.18 -5.43
N LEU A 149 7.41 -7.69 -4.37
CA LEU A 149 8.48 -8.44 -3.70
C LEU A 149 7.88 -9.30 -2.60
N LEU A 150 8.29 -10.56 -2.54
CA LEU A 150 7.90 -11.51 -1.51
C LEU A 150 9.05 -11.75 -0.54
N GLY A 151 8.72 -11.94 0.73
CA GLY A 151 9.69 -12.29 1.77
C GLY A 151 9.13 -13.30 2.76
N GLY A 152 10.04 -14.02 3.41
CA GLY A 152 9.73 -15.03 4.41
C GLY A 152 9.94 -16.48 3.95
N PRO A 153 9.92 -17.44 4.89
CA PRO A 153 10.29 -18.84 4.62
C PRO A 153 9.33 -19.54 3.65
N HIS A 154 8.13 -19.01 3.47
CA HIS A 154 7.11 -19.58 2.59
C HIS A 154 7.00 -18.83 1.24
N ALA A 155 7.83 -17.81 0.99
CA ALA A 155 7.76 -16.98 -0.22
C ALA A 155 8.00 -17.79 -1.50
N ALA A 156 9.02 -18.65 -1.51
CA ALA A 156 9.35 -19.51 -2.65
C ALA A 156 8.24 -20.51 -2.99
N ALA A 157 7.52 -21.01 -1.97
CA ALA A 157 6.42 -21.93 -2.16
C ALA A 157 5.15 -21.23 -2.73
N LEU A 158 4.93 -19.94 -2.41
CA LEU A 158 3.77 -19.17 -2.88
C LEU A 158 4.00 -18.55 -4.26
N GLU A 159 5.23 -18.18 -4.62
CA GLU A 159 5.55 -17.44 -5.85
C GLU A 159 4.98 -18.08 -7.12
N PRO A 160 5.13 -19.39 -7.38
CA PRO A 160 4.59 -20.03 -8.59
C PRO A 160 3.06 -19.93 -8.68
N ALA A 161 2.36 -20.07 -7.54
CA ALA A 161 0.91 -19.94 -7.49
C ALA A 161 0.46 -18.50 -7.79
N LEU A 162 1.14 -17.49 -7.23
CA LEU A 162 0.84 -16.09 -7.54
C LEU A 162 1.06 -15.78 -9.02
N LYS A 163 2.13 -16.28 -9.62
CA LYS A 163 2.39 -16.10 -11.06
C LYS A 163 1.30 -16.73 -11.92
N ALA A 164 0.83 -17.92 -11.56
CA ALA A 164 -0.30 -18.58 -12.26
C ALA A 164 -1.59 -17.74 -12.14
N MET A 165 -1.80 -17.03 -11.03
CA MET A 165 -2.91 -16.10 -10.81
C MET A 165 -2.73 -14.74 -11.50
N GLY A 166 -1.59 -14.48 -12.16
CA GLY A 166 -1.31 -13.26 -12.90
C GLY A 166 -0.51 -12.19 -12.16
N PHE A 167 0.00 -12.45 -10.95
CA PHE A 167 0.84 -11.49 -10.23
C PHE A 167 2.27 -11.41 -10.81
N ASP A 168 2.85 -10.21 -10.87
CA ASP A 168 4.30 -10.01 -11.07
C ASP A 168 5.05 -10.12 -9.73
N ALA A 169 5.09 -11.34 -9.19
CA ALA A 169 5.67 -11.65 -7.90
C ALA A 169 7.09 -12.20 -8.04
N ARG A 170 8.00 -11.75 -7.16
CA ARG A 170 9.39 -12.20 -7.09
C ARG A 170 9.84 -12.36 -5.64
N VAL A 171 10.50 -13.46 -5.32
CA VAL A 171 11.12 -13.68 -4.01
C VAL A 171 12.31 -12.73 -3.85
N ALA A 172 12.27 -11.88 -2.85
CA ALA A 172 13.37 -11.00 -2.45
C ALA A 172 14.29 -11.70 -1.44
N SER A 173 13.70 -12.48 -0.52
CA SER A 173 14.45 -13.18 0.53
C SER A 173 13.57 -14.22 1.23
N GLU A 174 14.17 -15.30 1.69
CA GLU A 174 13.53 -16.24 2.62
C GLU A 174 13.42 -15.67 4.05
N LYS A 175 14.13 -14.57 4.33
CA LYS A 175 14.11 -13.89 5.62
C LYS A 175 12.98 -12.87 5.64
N LEU A 176 12.11 -12.94 6.66
CA LEU A 176 11.09 -11.94 6.94
C LEU A 176 11.71 -10.56 7.23
N GLY A 177 11.03 -9.52 6.79
CA GLY A 177 11.43 -8.13 6.97
C GLY A 177 12.29 -7.57 5.84
N VAL A 178 12.86 -8.39 4.94
CA VAL A 178 13.75 -7.92 3.87
C VAL A 178 12.97 -7.23 2.75
N ALA A 179 11.86 -7.79 2.30
CA ALA A 179 11.04 -7.18 1.24
C ALA A 179 10.42 -5.85 1.74
N SER A 180 9.89 -5.83 2.96
CA SER A 180 9.35 -4.61 3.57
C SER A 180 10.44 -3.57 3.83
N ALA A 181 11.64 -3.94 4.33
CA ALA A 181 12.75 -3.01 4.51
C ALA A 181 13.15 -2.35 3.18
N THR A 182 13.24 -3.13 2.10
CA THR A 182 13.54 -2.60 0.75
C THR A 182 12.53 -1.52 0.35
N LYS A 183 11.23 -1.79 0.54
CA LYS A 183 10.16 -0.83 0.27
C LYS A 183 10.25 0.39 1.18
N MET A 184 10.49 0.20 2.49
CA MET A 184 10.53 1.30 3.46
C MET A 184 11.72 2.23 3.20
N CYS A 185 12.93 1.70 2.99
CA CYS A 185 14.11 2.49 2.64
C CYS A 185 13.90 3.29 1.34
N ARG A 186 13.30 2.66 0.31
CA ARG A 186 12.91 3.39 -0.90
C ARG A 186 11.91 4.49 -0.62
N SER A 187 10.96 4.27 0.28
CA SER A 187 9.92 5.25 0.62
C SER A 187 10.46 6.49 1.35
N VAL A 188 11.58 6.39 2.08
CA VAL A 188 12.27 7.58 2.63
C VAL A 188 12.58 8.56 1.50
N MET A 189 13.17 8.07 0.40
CA MET A 189 13.56 8.91 -0.73
C MET A 189 12.32 9.42 -1.50
N ILE A 190 11.43 8.54 -1.93
CA ILE A 190 10.32 8.91 -2.82
C ILE A 190 9.35 9.88 -2.14
N LYS A 191 8.93 9.57 -0.92
CA LYS A 191 7.98 10.42 -0.19
C LYS A 191 8.66 11.65 0.43
N GLY A 192 9.93 11.51 0.81
CA GLY A 192 10.76 12.63 1.24
C GLY A 192 10.92 13.66 0.13
N LEU A 193 11.21 13.22 -1.10
CA LEU A 193 11.32 14.11 -2.26
C LEU A 193 10.00 14.86 -2.53
N GLU A 194 8.85 14.17 -2.43
CA GLU A 194 7.54 14.82 -2.56
C GLU A 194 7.35 15.94 -1.51
N ALA A 195 7.69 15.69 -0.24
CA ALA A 195 7.56 16.68 0.83
C ALA A 195 8.53 17.86 0.65
N MET A 196 9.79 17.57 0.28
CA MET A 196 10.80 18.62 0.02
C MET A 196 10.44 19.50 -1.18
N VAL A 197 9.91 18.90 -2.26
CA VAL A 197 9.48 19.67 -3.43
C VAL A 197 8.29 20.56 -3.10
N ILE A 198 7.31 20.07 -2.37
CA ILE A 198 6.18 20.90 -1.93
C ILE A 198 6.68 22.10 -1.10
N GLU A 199 7.57 21.86 -0.15
CA GLU A 199 8.14 22.92 0.71
C GLU A 199 8.96 23.92 -0.09
N SER A 200 9.93 23.45 -0.86
CA SER A 200 10.86 24.26 -1.64
C SER A 200 10.14 25.08 -2.72
N PHE A 201 9.24 24.47 -3.48
CA PHE A 201 8.54 25.14 -4.58
C PHE A 201 7.52 26.17 -4.05
N THR A 202 6.84 25.85 -2.94
CA THR A 202 5.93 26.82 -2.30
C THR A 202 6.70 28.02 -1.75
N ALA A 203 7.87 27.79 -1.12
CA ALA A 203 8.72 28.86 -0.64
C ALA A 203 9.27 29.71 -1.80
N ALA A 204 9.78 29.08 -2.86
CA ALA A 204 10.26 29.80 -4.04
C ALA A 204 9.16 30.68 -4.68
N ARG A 205 7.93 30.17 -4.72
CA ARG A 205 6.76 30.91 -5.21
C ARG A 205 6.46 32.12 -4.33
N ALA A 206 6.62 32.01 -3.02
CA ALA A 206 6.45 33.14 -2.09
C ALA A 206 7.48 34.25 -2.30
N TYR A 207 8.70 33.90 -2.72
CA TYR A 207 9.77 34.86 -3.03
C TYR A 207 9.81 35.29 -4.51
N GLY A 208 9.00 34.68 -5.41
CA GLY A 208 9.00 34.99 -6.84
C GLY A 208 10.29 34.55 -7.56
N VAL A 209 10.91 33.47 -7.10
CA VAL A 209 12.20 32.92 -7.63
C VAL A 209 12.07 31.50 -8.18
N GLU A 210 10.84 31.06 -8.46
CA GLU A 210 10.56 29.68 -8.88
C GLU A 210 11.23 29.33 -10.21
N ASP A 211 11.29 30.21 -11.17
CA ASP A 211 11.91 29.96 -12.47
C ASP A 211 13.43 29.78 -12.35
N GLN A 212 14.08 30.59 -11.50
CA GLN A 212 15.50 30.46 -11.18
C GLN A 212 15.80 29.15 -10.44
N LEU A 213 14.93 28.76 -9.51
CA LEU A 213 15.03 27.49 -8.81
C LEU A 213 14.95 26.31 -9.79
N LEU A 214 13.94 26.30 -10.67
CA LEU A 214 13.74 25.22 -11.66
C LEU A 214 14.92 25.13 -12.63
N ALA A 215 15.45 26.27 -13.10
CA ALA A 215 16.62 26.29 -13.97
C ALA A 215 17.85 25.66 -13.27
N SER A 216 18.13 26.07 -12.04
CA SER A 216 19.24 25.54 -11.24
C SER A 216 19.10 24.05 -10.92
N LEU A 217 17.89 23.59 -10.58
CA LEU A 217 17.62 22.16 -10.35
C LEU A 217 17.78 21.34 -11.63
N THR A 218 17.39 21.88 -12.77
CA THR A 218 17.56 21.19 -14.08
C THR A 218 19.03 21.08 -14.48
N GLU A 219 19.84 22.09 -14.16
CA GLU A 219 21.28 22.03 -14.34
C GLU A 219 21.93 20.95 -13.45
N THR A 220 21.52 20.89 -12.17
CA THR A 220 22.06 19.94 -11.20
C THR A 220 21.59 18.50 -11.48
N PHE A 221 20.36 18.33 -11.90
CA PHE A 221 19.72 17.02 -12.17
C PHE A 221 19.07 16.99 -13.57
N PRO A 222 19.87 16.92 -14.66
CA PRO A 222 19.36 17.11 -16.02
C PRO A 222 18.41 16.02 -16.50
N GLY A 223 18.33 14.88 -15.79
CA GLY A 223 17.40 13.80 -16.11
C GLY A 223 15.98 13.99 -15.54
N ILE A 224 15.70 15.08 -14.81
CA ILE A 224 14.41 15.30 -14.14
C ILE A 224 13.71 16.51 -14.75
N ASN A 225 12.50 16.31 -15.27
CA ASN A 225 11.62 17.40 -15.61
C ASN A 225 10.93 17.91 -14.33
N TRP A 226 11.54 18.90 -13.68
CA TRP A 226 11.07 19.43 -12.40
C TRP A 226 9.70 20.11 -12.47
N GLU A 227 9.34 20.71 -13.59
CA GLU A 227 8.01 21.28 -13.81
C GLU A 227 6.92 20.21 -13.73
N GLN A 228 7.13 19.12 -14.46
CA GLN A 228 6.20 18.00 -14.48
C GLN A 228 6.20 17.24 -13.15
N GLN A 229 7.37 17.02 -12.56
CA GLN A 229 7.50 16.31 -11.28
C GLN A 229 6.91 17.12 -10.12
N GLY A 230 7.08 18.44 -10.11
CA GLY A 230 6.45 19.31 -9.13
C GLY A 230 4.94 19.14 -9.15
N SER A 231 4.31 19.29 -10.31
CA SER A 231 2.85 19.09 -10.47
C SER A 231 2.39 17.71 -10.04
N TYR A 232 3.14 16.66 -10.40
CA TYR A 232 2.84 15.28 -10.00
C TYR A 232 2.93 15.10 -8.46
N PHE A 233 3.96 15.63 -7.80
CA PHE A 233 4.17 15.47 -6.36
C PHE A 233 3.11 16.22 -5.56
N PHE A 234 2.79 17.47 -5.92
CA PHE A 234 1.70 18.21 -5.29
C PHE A 234 0.38 17.44 -5.40
N GLN A 235 0.01 16.99 -6.61
CA GLN A 235 -1.22 16.24 -6.82
C GLN A 235 -1.28 14.95 -6.00
N ARG A 236 -0.19 14.20 -5.95
CA ARG A 236 -0.10 12.94 -5.18
C ARG A 236 -0.36 13.15 -3.69
N VAL A 237 0.20 14.20 -3.11
CA VAL A 237 0.03 14.48 -1.68
C VAL A 237 -1.34 15.10 -1.40
N ILE A 238 -1.85 15.97 -2.26
CA ILE A 238 -3.22 16.51 -2.15
C ILE A 238 -4.26 15.39 -2.16
N GLN A 239 -4.12 14.41 -3.05
CA GLN A 239 -5.09 13.31 -3.19
C GLN A 239 -4.97 12.24 -2.10
N HIS A 240 -3.75 11.96 -1.63
CA HIS A 240 -3.47 10.77 -0.82
C HIS A 240 -2.69 11.06 0.46
N GLY A 241 -2.53 12.32 0.85
CA GLY A 241 -1.65 12.76 1.94
C GLY A 241 -1.89 12.00 3.24
N ARG A 242 -3.14 11.85 3.67
CA ARG A 242 -3.49 11.15 4.91
C ARG A 242 -2.94 9.72 4.96
N ARG A 243 -3.24 8.92 3.95
CA ARG A 243 -2.73 7.54 3.84
C ARG A 243 -1.21 7.50 3.72
N ARG A 244 -0.64 8.44 2.97
CA ARG A 244 0.81 8.53 2.76
C ARG A 244 1.55 8.91 4.04
N ALA A 245 1.01 9.81 4.85
CA ALA A 245 1.56 10.16 6.17
C ALA A 245 1.59 8.93 7.10
N GLU A 246 0.50 8.14 7.16
CA GLU A 246 0.46 6.88 7.90
C GLU A 246 1.56 5.91 7.43
N GLU A 247 1.69 5.72 6.11
CA GLU A 247 2.75 4.88 5.55
C GLU A 247 4.16 5.40 5.87
N VAL A 248 4.38 6.73 5.95
CA VAL A 248 5.69 7.31 6.29
C VAL A 248 6.00 7.16 7.78
N ARG A 249 5.01 7.09 8.64
CA ARG A 249 5.25 6.74 10.06
C ARG A 249 5.84 5.33 10.19
N GLU A 250 5.37 4.35 9.40
CA GLU A 250 6.00 3.01 9.34
C GLU A 250 7.44 3.07 8.78
N VAL A 251 7.69 4.00 7.84
CA VAL A 251 9.06 4.28 7.35
C VAL A 251 9.92 4.82 8.49
N ALA A 252 9.41 5.75 9.30
CA ALA A 252 10.12 6.30 10.44
C ALA A 252 10.45 5.22 11.49
N GLU A 253 9.51 4.31 11.76
CA GLU A 253 9.78 3.15 12.64
C GLU A 253 10.90 2.27 12.07
N THR A 254 10.89 2.01 10.76
CA THR A 254 11.95 1.22 10.10
C THR A 254 13.32 1.88 10.25
N VAL A 255 13.39 3.20 10.15
CA VAL A 255 14.63 3.97 10.35
C VAL A 255 15.10 3.89 11.83
N ARG A 256 14.18 3.97 12.79
CA ARG A 256 14.49 3.79 14.23
C ARG A 256 14.99 2.38 14.52
N ASP A 257 14.38 1.36 13.96
CA ASP A 257 14.78 -0.03 14.13
C ASP A 257 16.19 -0.30 13.59
N ALA A 258 16.66 0.51 12.63
CA ALA A 258 18.03 0.51 12.13
C ALA A 258 19.01 1.32 13.03
N GLY A 259 18.57 1.87 14.16
CA GLY A 259 19.38 2.66 15.09
C GLY A 259 19.57 4.12 14.71
N LEU A 260 18.80 4.65 13.75
CA LEU A 260 18.91 6.02 13.27
C LEU A 260 17.75 6.89 13.76
N THR A 261 17.98 8.18 13.96
CA THR A 261 16.90 9.14 14.21
C THR A 261 16.20 9.49 12.89
N PRO A 262 14.88 9.30 12.78
CA PRO A 262 14.16 9.43 11.50
C PRO A 262 13.73 10.86 11.20
N TRP A 263 14.64 11.86 11.23
CA TRP A 263 14.28 13.26 11.03
C TRP A 263 13.56 13.51 9.72
N SER A 264 14.12 13.02 8.61
CA SER A 264 13.53 13.22 7.28
C SER A 264 12.18 12.51 7.13
N ALA A 265 12.07 11.26 7.61
CA ALA A 265 10.81 10.52 7.53
C ALA A 265 9.74 11.14 8.43
N SER A 266 10.08 11.57 9.66
CA SER A 266 9.14 12.25 10.56
C SER A 266 8.66 13.56 9.96
N GLY A 267 9.56 14.45 9.49
CA GLY A 267 9.19 15.70 8.83
C GLY A 267 8.35 15.48 7.56
N THR A 268 8.64 14.42 6.81
CA THR A 268 7.83 14.04 5.65
C THR A 268 6.39 13.68 6.05
N ALA A 269 6.20 12.91 7.13
CA ALA A 269 4.86 12.56 7.61
C ALA A 269 4.07 13.81 8.02
N GLU A 270 4.70 14.73 8.77
CA GLU A 270 4.08 16.00 9.17
C GLU A 270 3.69 16.86 7.95
N ARG A 271 4.58 16.97 6.95
CA ARG A 271 4.28 17.73 5.73
C ARG A 271 3.11 17.13 4.96
N GLN A 272 3.03 15.81 4.85
CA GLN A 272 1.95 15.15 4.14
C GLN A 272 0.61 15.22 4.88
N ASP A 273 0.61 15.13 6.21
CA ASP A 273 -0.59 15.36 7.02
C ASP A 273 -1.08 16.81 6.91
N TRP A 274 -0.18 17.76 6.99
CA TRP A 274 -0.53 19.17 6.84
C TRP A 274 -1.21 19.47 5.50
N ILE A 275 -0.68 18.94 4.38
CA ILE A 275 -1.33 19.09 3.07
C ILE A 275 -2.69 18.36 3.06
N ALA A 276 -2.80 17.21 3.73
CA ALA A 276 -4.06 16.48 3.83
C ALA A 276 -5.11 17.30 4.62
N ASP A 277 -4.72 17.97 5.70
CA ASP A 277 -5.60 18.85 6.48
C ASP A 277 -6.13 20.01 5.61
N LEU A 278 -5.27 20.64 4.82
CA LEU A 278 -5.67 21.69 3.88
C LEU A 278 -6.64 21.16 2.80
N ALA A 279 -6.38 19.95 2.32
CA ALA A 279 -7.22 19.30 1.31
C ALA A 279 -8.59 18.87 1.89
N ASP A 280 -8.62 18.35 3.11
CA ASP A 280 -9.85 17.99 3.84
C ASP A 280 -10.66 19.26 4.18
N GLY A 281 -9.99 20.38 4.44
CA GLY A 281 -10.60 21.71 4.59
C GLY A 281 -11.09 22.35 3.29
N GLY A 282 -10.99 21.65 2.14
CA GLY A 282 -11.51 22.11 0.85
C GLY A 282 -10.63 23.11 0.08
N LEU A 283 -9.40 23.40 0.54
CA LEU A 283 -8.52 24.41 -0.07
C LEU A 283 -8.24 24.15 -1.56
N PHE A 284 -8.17 22.89 -1.98
CA PHE A 284 -7.84 22.49 -3.34
C PHE A 284 -9.09 22.18 -4.22
N GLY A 285 -10.29 22.29 -3.66
CA GLY A 285 -11.54 21.92 -4.34
C GLY A 285 -11.66 20.40 -4.52
N ASP A 286 -12.11 19.95 -5.69
CA ASP A 286 -12.22 18.50 -5.96
C ASP A 286 -10.85 17.83 -6.03
N LYS A 287 -10.55 16.95 -5.06
CA LYS A 287 -9.29 16.19 -4.98
C LYS A 287 -9.07 15.28 -6.20
N ALA A 288 -10.13 14.87 -6.87
CA ALA A 288 -10.09 14.02 -8.05
C ALA A 288 -9.78 14.80 -9.34
N ALA A 289 -9.83 16.13 -9.33
CA ALA A 289 -9.55 16.95 -10.50
C ALA A 289 -8.12 16.68 -11.00
N LYS A 290 -8.01 16.14 -12.23
CA LYS A 290 -6.74 15.80 -12.85
C LYS A 290 -5.94 17.07 -13.17
N ARG A 291 -4.67 17.10 -12.70
CA ARG A 291 -3.61 18.05 -13.02
C ARG A 291 -3.87 19.48 -12.57
N SER A 292 -3.69 19.75 -11.30
CA SER A 292 -3.40 21.11 -10.88
C SER A 292 -1.91 21.41 -11.20
N ASP A 293 -1.67 22.53 -11.87
CA ASP A 293 -0.35 23.17 -11.92
C ASP A 293 0.16 23.36 -10.48
N TRP A 294 1.40 23.00 -10.20
CA TRP A 294 1.96 23.12 -8.87
C TRP A 294 2.00 24.57 -8.38
N ARG A 295 2.16 25.57 -9.30
CA ARG A 295 2.11 27.00 -8.95
C ARG A 295 0.74 27.38 -8.41
N ALA A 296 -0.33 26.95 -9.05
CA ALA A 296 -1.68 27.20 -8.58
C ALA A 296 -1.94 26.55 -7.21
N ALA A 297 -1.39 25.36 -6.97
CA ALA A 297 -1.48 24.71 -5.66
C ALA A 297 -0.66 25.46 -4.60
N ALA A 298 0.54 25.91 -4.92
CA ALA A 298 1.39 26.72 -4.05
C ALA A 298 0.74 28.07 -3.71
N ASP A 299 0.14 28.77 -4.68
CA ASP A 299 -0.59 30.03 -4.46
C ASP A 299 -1.78 29.84 -3.48
N ARG A 300 -2.51 28.73 -3.60
CA ARG A 300 -3.58 28.40 -2.64
C ARG A 300 -3.03 28.16 -1.23
N ILE A 301 -1.93 27.42 -1.11
CA ILE A 301 -1.26 27.18 0.18
C ILE A 301 -0.85 28.54 0.79
N LEU A 302 -0.19 29.41 0.02
CA LEU A 302 0.25 30.72 0.47
C LEU A 302 -0.91 31.63 0.90
N SER A 303 -2.07 31.50 0.29
CA SER A 303 -3.26 32.31 0.64
C SER A 303 -3.77 32.05 2.07
N VAL A 304 -3.47 30.89 2.65
CA VAL A 304 -3.89 30.51 4.02
C VAL A 304 -2.74 30.46 5.03
N THR A 305 -1.48 30.53 4.57
CA THR A 305 -0.31 30.63 5.44
C THR A 305 0.00 32.10 5.69
N LYS A 306 -0.28 32.59 6.92
CA LYS A 306 0.14 33.93 7.30
C LYS A 306 1.65 33.97 7.50
N PRO A 307 2.38 34.92 6.90
CA PRO A 307 3.77 35.20 7.33
C PRO A 307 3.76 35.56 8.81
N LYS A 308 4.67 34.95 9.58
CA LYS A 308 4.93 35.33 10.97
C LYS A 308 5.69 36.66 10.99
#